data_5342b437c401de7ece033ec7ab7066b8
#
_entry.id   5342b437c401de7ece033ec7ab7066b8
#
_cell.length_a   1.000
_cell.length_b   1.000
_cell.length_c   1.000
_cell.angle_alpha   90.00
_cell.angle_beta   90.00
_cell.angle_gamma   90.00
#
_symmetry.space_group_name_H-M   'P 1'
#
loop_
_entity.id
_entity.type
_entity.pdbx_description
1 polymer ?
#
loop_
_entity_poly.entity_id
_entity_poly.type
_entity_poly.pdbx_seq_one_letter_code
_entity_poly.pdbx_strand_id
1 'polypeptide(L)'
;MPAFPLQAGCLRCQGLLLALILFLSCSLAAAQDLKLGASIRGFGFYALEDSPFQQRRDTEFLIFRFTPEIEINKYMKIETHLVADLTSPAFSLATSLATGGTRTYLELERNLVNHTDLNSNVGLDRLNVQIRTDDFELVLGRQAITWGVDYFWPALDLFAPFAPGRIDRDYKPGVDAARLIIPLRAYSEVQVVGAILGPSTDRDRAVGALIRWNVKTIDFGFMGGNFHHDKVAGAFISANAAGTGFRGELSWTQSGDPQDQLIDRGVFWRGSFGVDRQLTPSVSLIFETAWNEYGAANPRDYVLLLTSDRLLRGEINGLGRYHSGLSLNWRFHPLWSFSNTTLVDWDDQSVLWIPSFVWSTGNNSEMTFGSQLGFGQEPSPVGIPLSEYGTSPMTLFAAFKFYM
;
A
#
# COMPACT_ATOMS: atom_id res chain seq x y z
N MET A 1 -22.15 10.45 38.13
CA MET A 1 -20.90 10.37 37.35
C MET A 1 -20.22 9.08 37.74
N PRO A 2 -20.20 8.03 36.93
CA PRO A 2 -19.39 6.83 37.19
C PRO A 2 -17.97 7.09 36.72
N ALA A 3 -17.01 6.82 37.59
CA ALA A 3 -15.59 6.89 37.32
C ALA A 3 -15.21 5.80 36.29
N PHE A 4 -14.60 6.24 35.20
CA PHE A 4 -14.00 5.31 34.23
C PHE A 4 -12.84 4.55 34.88
N PRO A 5 -12.79 3.21 34.85
CA PRO A 5 -11.62 2.49 35.24
C PRO A 5 -10.53 2.73 34.19
N LEU A 6 -9.45 3.37 34.59
CA LEU A 6 -8.19 3.37 33.86
C LEU A 6 -7.73 1.90 33.76
N GLN A 7 -7.93 1.27 32.61
CA GLN A 7 -7.35 -0.05 32.34
C GLN A 7 -5.82 0.07 32.48
N ALA A 8 -5.26 -0.78 33.34
CA ALA A 8 -3.85 -0.89 33.58
C ALA A 8 -3.16 -1.21 32.23
N GLY A 9 -2.54 -0.20 31.63
CA GLY A 9 -1.76 -0.35 30.40
C GLY A 9 -0.68 -1.41 30.61
N CYS A 10 -0.54 -2.30 29.65
CA CYS A 10 0.45 -3.36 29.66
C CYS A 10 1.83 -2.79 30.01
N LEU A 11 2.41 -3.21 31.11
CA LEU A 11 3.75 -2.78 31.61
C LEU A 11 4.85 -2.88 30.52
N ARG A 12 4.70 -3.79 29.56
CA ARG A 12 5.59 -3.93 28.40
C ARG A 12 5.49 -2.73 27.45
N CYS A 13 4.28 -2.18 27.22
CA CYS A 13 4.07 -1.02 26.35
C CYS A 13 4.61 0.29 26.99
N GLN A 14 4.48 0.42 28.30
CA GLN A 14 5.04 1.58 29.01
C GLN A 14 6.56 1.55 29.02
N GLY A 15 7.17 0.39 29.19
CA GLY A 15 8.63 0.19 29.10
C GLY A 15 9.18 0.50 27.71
N LEU A 16 8.48 0.07 26.65
CA LEU A 16 8.85 0.36 25.25
C LEU A 16 8.74 1.84 24.92
N LEU A 17 7.69 2.50 25.36
CA LEU A 17 7.51 3.96 25.15
C LEU A 17 8.59 4.77 25.89
N LEU A 18 8.92 4.41 27.13
CA LEU A 18 9.98 5.04 27.91
C LEU A 18 11.37 4.82 27.28
N ALA A 19 11.64 3.59 26.83
CA ALA A 19 12.88 3.26 26.12
C ALA A 19 12.98 4.02 24.79
N LEU A 20 11.87 4.20 24.09
CA LEU A 20 11.79 4.97 22.86
C LEU A 20 12.05 6.46 23.10
N ILE A 21 11.44 7.05 24.15
CA ILE A 21 11.66 8.45 24.54
C ILE A 21 13.11 8.67 24.97
N LEU A 22 13.69 7.76 25.74
CA LEU A 22 15.11 7.82 26.13
C LEU A 22 16.03 7.65 24.94
N PHE A 23 15.73 6.74 24.02
CA PHE A 23 16.50 6.54 22.79
C PHE A 23 16.45 7.76 21.89
N LEU A 24 15.26 8.36 21.67
CA LEU A 24 15.07 9.58 20.90
C LEU A 24 15.76 10.78 21.57
N SER A 25 15.70 10.91 22.89
CA SER A 25 16.37 12.01 23.60
C SER A 25 17.90 11.91 23.56
N CYS A 26 18.46 10.69 23.71
CA CYS A 26 19.90 10.47 23.52
C CYS A 26 20.33 10.70 22.06
N SER A 27 19.50 10.30 21.09
CA SER A 27 19.79 10.49 19.66
C SER A 27 19.75 11.96 19.26
N LEU A 28 18.81 12.75 19.80
CA LEU A 28 18.74 14.20 19.59
C LEU A 28 19.96 14.93 20.16
N ALA A 29 20.51 14.50 21.30
CA ALA A 29 21.73 15.09 21.88
C ALA A 29 23.00 14.79 21.06
N ALA A 30 22.98 13.71 20.23
CA ALA A 30 24.10 13.30 19.38
C ALA A 30 23.90 13.66 17.90
N ALA A 31 22.76 14.24 17.52
CA ALA A 31 22.43 14.53 16.15
C ALA A 31 23.34 15.57 15.51
N GLN A 32 23.85 15.29 14.31
CA GLN A 32 24.55 16.28 13.48
C GLN A 32 23.57 17.11 12.64
N ASP A 33 22.45 16.49 12.22
CA ASP A 33 21.37 17.15 11.48
C ASP A 33 20.01 16.57 11.89
N LEU A 34 19.00 17.45 11.95
CA LEU A 34 17.62 17.12 12.25
C LEU A 34 16.72 17.69 11.16
N LYS A 35 16.09 16.80 10.38
CA LYS A 35 15.09 17.18 9.38
C LYS A 35 13.71 16.91 9.97
N LEU A 36 12.84 17.91 9.91
CA LEU A 36 11.46 17.80 10.37
C LEU A 36 10.53 17.96 9.19
N GLY A 37 9.64 17.01 9.01
CA GLY A 37 8.56 17.08 8.04
C GLY A 37 7.23 16.78 8.72
N ALA A 38 6.17 17.33 8.19
CA ALA A 38 4.83 17.00 8.62
C ALA A 38 3.85 17.07 7.44
N SER A 39 2.73 16.34 7.54
CA SER A 39 1.63 16.48 6.60
C SER A 39 0.30 16.34 7.29
N ILE A 40 -0.68 17.07 6.77
CA ILE A 40 -2.10 16.95 7.14
C ILE A 40 -2.85 16.57 5.87
N ARG A 41 -3.61 15.46 5.92
CA ARG A 41 -4.38 14.98 4.78
C ARG A 41 -5.78 14.67 5.25
N GLY A 42 -6.76 15.31 4.63
CA GLY A 42 -8.19 15.11 4.89
C GLY A 42 -8.87 14.53 3.65
N PHE A 43 -9.78 13.61 3.87
CA PHE A 43 -10.58 12.97 2.82
C PHE A 43 -12.02 12.90 3.26
N GLY A 44 -12.93 13.30 2.40
CA GLY A 44 -14.36 13.12 2.57
C GLY A 44 -14.92 12.32 1.39
N PHE A 45 -15.72 11.32 1.69
CA PHE A 45 -16.39 10.47 0.72
C PHE A 45 -17.90 10.51 0.95
N TYR A 46 -18.66 10.59 -0.12
CA TYR A 46 -20.11 10.55 -0.07
C TYR A 46 -20.64 9.56 -1.11
N ALA A 47 -21.23 8.46 -0.66
CA ALA A 47 -21.87 7.49 -1.53
C ALA A 47 -23.23 8.02 -2.03
N LEU A 48 -23.43 8.00 -3.34
CA LEU A 48 -24.66 8.44 -3.98
C LEU A 48 -25.78 7.42 -3.82
N GLU A 49 -25.43 6.15 -3.59
CA GLU A 49 -26.35 5.02 -3.49
C GLU A 49 -26.13 4.26 -2.18
N ASP A 50 -27.15 3.56 -1.73
CA ASP A 50 -27.03 2.65 -0.59
C ASP A 50 -26.33 1.36 -1.04
N SER A 51 -25.42 0.87 -0.20
CA SER A 51 -24.70 -0.39 -0.47
C SER A 51 -24.89 -1.34 0.73
N PRO A 52 -25.09 -2.64 0.50
CA PRO A 52 -25.17 -3.62 1.58
C PRO A 52 -23.85 -3.73 2.37
N PHE A 53 -22.76 -3.20 1.83
CA PHE A 53 -21.43 -3.20 2.44
C PHE A 53 -21.10 -1.89 3.16
N GLN A 54 -22.00 -0.90 3.17
CA GLN A 54 -21.76 0.42 3.76
C GLN A 54 -22.93 0.84 4.66
N GLN A 55 -22.67 1.11 5.93
CA GLN A 55 -23.70 1.48 6.92
C GLN A 55 -24.15 2.94 6.79
N ARG A 56 -23.31 3.82 6.24
CA ARG A 56 -23.60 5.26 6.06
C ARG A 56 -23.04 5.72 4.71
N ARG A 57 -23.63 6.79 4.17
CA ARG A 57 -23.22 7.37 2.89
C ARG A 57 -21.99 8.26 2.98
N ASP A 58 -21.73 8.83 4.14
CA ASP A 58 -20.63 9.75 4.40
C ASP A 58 -19.50 9.05 5.19
N THR A 59 -18.28 9.25 4.79
CA THR A 59 -17.09 8.78 5.50
C THR A 59 -16.00 9.83 5.40
N GLU A 60 -15.40 10.18 6.51
CA GLU A 60 -14.37 11.20 6.59
C GLU A 60 -13.13 10.64 7.27
N PHE A 61 -11.96 11.02 6.74
CA PHE A 61 -10.66 10.69 7.30
C PHE A 61 -9.82 11.95 7.45
N LEU A 62 -9.18 12.10 8.58
CA LEU A 62 -8.13 13.09 8.78
C LEU A 62 -6.88 12.36 9.24
N ILE A 63 -5.78 12.55 8.53
CA ILE A 63 -4.50 11.94 8.83
C ILE A 63 -3.49 13.04 9.08
N PHE A 64 -2.92 13.04 10.27
CA PHE A 64 -1.75 13.83 10.62
C PHE A 64 -0.53 12.92 10.63
N ARG A 65 0.55 13.32 9.95
CA ARG A 65 1.83 12.60 9.94
C ARG A 65 2.96 13.53 10.26
N PHE A 66 3.80 13.15 11.21
CA PHE A 66 5.03 13.82 11.57
C PHE A 66 6.23 12.93 11.28
N THR A 67 7.22 13.44 10.54
CA THR A 67 8.31 12.65 9.96
C THR A 67 9.69 13.21 10.33
N PRO A 68 10.10 13.11 11.60
CA PRO A 68 11.45 13.49 11.99
C PRO A 68 12.46 12.47 11.47
N GLU A 69 13.55 12.99 10.89
CA GLU A 69 14.74 12.25 10.52
C GLU A 69 15.94 12.81 11.29
N ILE A 70 16.69 11.93 11.93
CA ILE A 70 17.85 12.29 12.75
C ILE A 70 19.10 11.68 12.12
N GLU A 71 20.00 12.49 11.62
CA GLU A 71 21.32 12.06 11.17
C GLU A 71 22.30 12.14 12.34
N ILE A 72 22.67 10.99 12.91
CA ILE A 72 23.61 10.91 14.04
C ILE A 72 25.04 11.17 13.54
N ASN A 73 25.38 10.59 12.38
CA ASN A 73 26.64 10.82 11.68
C ASN A 73 26.47 10.39 10.21
N LYS A 74 27.51 10.54 9.40
CA LYS A 74 27.49 10.18 7.97
C LYS A 74 27.14 8.71 7.66
N TYR A 75 27.20 7.84 8.67
CA TYR A 75 26.93 6.40 8.52
C TYR A 75 25.60 5.97 9.15
N MET A 76 25.00 6.78 10.03
CA MET A 76 23.84 6.35 10.81
C MET A 76 22.75 7.42 10.82
N LYS A 77 21.55 6.99 10.40
CA LYS A 77 20.32 7.79 10.38
C LYS A 77 19.19 7.04 11.08
N ILE A 78 18.31 7.76 11.75
CA ILE A 78 17.06 7.28 12.31
C ILE A 78 15.91 7.93 11.54
N GLU A 79 14.98 7.12 11.05
CA GLU A 79 13.75 7.57 10.42
C GLU A 79 12.56 7.21 11.31
N THR A 80 11.68 8.18 11.54
CA THR A 80 10.47 8.00 12.34
C THR A 80 9.28 8.64 11.64
N HIS A 81 8.15 7.91 11.53
CA HIS A 81 6.87 8.48 11.10
C HIS A 81 5.82 8.22 12.17
N LEU A 82 5.45 9.26 12.88
CA LEU A 82 4.32 9.26 13.82
C LEU A 82 3.06 9.63 13.03
N VAL A 83 2.04 8.80 13.13
CA VAL A 83 0.76 8.99 12.44
C VAL A 83 -0.36 9.04 13.48
N ALA A 84 -1.22 10.03 13.35
CA ALA A 84 -2.50 10.08 14.05
C ALA A 84 -3.62 10.19 13.02
N ASP A 85 -4.65 9.37 13.17
CA ASP A 85 -5.81 9.39 12.30
C ASP A 85 -7.11 9.55 13.07
N LEU A 86 -8.03 10.22 12.43
CA LEU A 86 -9.43 10.34 12.84
C LEU A 86 -10.30 9.83 11.70
N THR A 87 -11.20 8.90 11.99
CA THR A 87 -12.11 8.33 11.00
C THR A 87 -13.55 8.42 11.51
N SER A 88 -14.44 9.00 10.72
CA SER A 88 -15.87 9.11 10.98
C SER A 88 -16.64 8.55 9.78
N PRO A 89 -17.73 7.86 10.00
CA PRO A 89 -17.98 6.75 10.89
C PRO A 89 -17.34 5.45 10.43
N ALA A 90 -17.53 4.41 11.24
CA ALA A 90 -16.95 3.12 10.97
C ALA A 90 -17.30 2.59 9.56
N PHE A 91 -16.34 2.61 8.72
CA PHE A 91 -15.77 1.62 7.86
C PHE A 91 -16.68 0.71 7.03
N SER A 92 -16.62 0.83 5.71
CA SER A 92 -17.11 -0.18 4.77
C SER A 92 -16.01 -1.17 4.36
N LEU A 93 -16.39 -2.39 3.98
CA LEU A 93 -15.47 -3.40 3.43
C LEU A 93 -14.70 -2.84 2.21
N ALA A 94 -15.36 -2.04 1.36
CA ALA A 94 -14.72 -1.38 0.23
C ALA A 94 -13.61 -0.40 0.65
N THR A 95 -13.78 0.32 1.76
CA THR A 95 -12.76 1.21 2.31
C THR A 95 -11.59 0.42 2.90
N SER A 96 -11.82 -0.79 3.48
CA SER A 96 -10.76 -1.65 3.99
C SER A 96 -9.92 -2.24 2.88
N LEU A 97 -10.52 -2.68 1.83
CA LEU A 97 -9.81 -3.15 0.64
C LEU A 97 -9.02 -1.99 -0.01
N ALA A 98 -9.56 -0.78 0.01
CA ALA A 98 -8.89 0.42 -0.50
C ALA A 98 -7.76 0.93 0.40
N THR A 99 -7.82 0.71 1.72
CA THR A 99 -6.79 1.17 2.67
C THR A 99 -5.71 0.12 2.93
N GLY A 100 -5.95 -1.16 2.61
CA GLY A 100 -5.02 -2.26 2.81
C GLY A 100 -4.51 -2.28 4.25
N GLY A 101 -5.25 -2.88 5.18
CA GLY A 101 -4.85 -2.95 6.58
C GLY A 101 -3.50 -3.65 6.72
N THR A 102 -2.45 -2.89 7.01
CA THR A 102 -1.13 -3.46 7.26
C THR A 102 -1.17 -4.14 8.61
N ARG A 103 -1.08 -5.46 8.62
CA ARG A 103 -0.88 -6.23 9.85
C ARG A 103 0.59 -6.11 10.22
N THR A 104 0.90 -5.63 11.40
CA THR A 104 2.27 -5.50 11.90
C THR A 104 2.48 -6.39 13.13
N TYR A 105 3.71 -6.83 13.36
CA TYR A 105 4.07 -7.65 14.52
C TYR A 105 4.18 -6.82 15.80
N LEU A 106 4.89 -5.69 15.70
CA LEU A 106 5.01 -4.78 16.83
C LEU A 106 3.74 -3.92 16.90
N GLU A 107 3.02 -4.03 17.99
CA GLU A 107 1.85 -3.17 18.28
C GLU A 107 2.33 -1.77 18.63
N LEU A 108 2.73 -0.98 17.62
CA LEU A 108 3.14 0.41 17.78
C LEU A 108 1.99 1.38 17.53
N GLU A 109 0.75 0.89 17.56
CA GLU A 109 -0.48 1.64 17.37
C GLU A 109 -1.36 1.55 18.62
N ARG A 110 -2.06 2.63 18.90
CA ARG A 110 -3.00 2.71 20.03
C ARG A 110 -4.28 3.40 19.60
N ASN A 111 -5.40 2.75 19.86
CA ASN A 111 -6.71 3.37 19.75
C ASN A 111 -6.89 4.37 20.90
N LEU A 112 -7.14 5.63 20.57
CA LEU A 112 -7.43 6.71 21.53
C LEU A 112 -8.94 6.84 21.76
N VAL A 113 -9.72 6.73 20.68
CA VAL A 113 -11.18 6.78 20.70
C VAL A 113 -11.69 5.61 19.85
N ASN A 114 -12.61 4.85 20.38
CA ASN A 114 -13.32 3.79 19.66
C ASN A 114 -14.80 3.95 19.96
N HIS A 115 -15.50 4.72 19.13
CA HIS A 115 -16.92 4.98 19.22
C HIS A 115 -17.59 4.69 17.89
N THR A 116 -18.89 4.41 17.87
CA THR A 116 -19.64 4.11 16.64
C THR A 116 -19.53 5.20 15.56
N ASP A 117 -19.34 6.45 15.96
CA ASP A 117 -19.31 7.60 15.07
C ASP A 117 -17.91 8.21 14.90
N LEU A 118 -16.93 7.78 15.66
CA LEU A 118 -15.56 8.32 15.59
C LEU A 118 -14.55 7.31 16.11
N ASN A 119 -13.57 7.00 15.26
CA ASN A 119 -12.39 6.24 15.64
C ASN A 119 -11.14 7.13 15.53
N SER A 120 -10.24 7.00 16.48
CA SER A 120 -8.96 7.69 16.46
C SER A 120 -7.85 6.75 16.86
N ASN A 121 -6.81 6.70 16.04
CA ASN A 121 -5.61 5.93 16.29
C ASN A 121 -4.40 6.84 16.30
N VAL A 122 -3.39 6.45 17.07
CA VAL A 122 -2.05 7.02 17.00
C VAL A 122 -1.04 5.90 16.94
N GLY A 123 -0.04 6.01 16.06
CA GLY A 123 0.93 4.95 15.88
C GLY A 123 2.19 5.38 15.16
N LEU A 124 3.14 4.46 15.10
CA LEU A 124 4.39 4.59 14.36
C LEU A 124 4.34 3.75 13.09
N ASP A 125 4.19 4.42 11.95
CA ASP A 125 4.21 3.77 10.63
C ASP A 125 5.65 3.49 10.15
N ARG A 126 6.62 4.27 10.64
CA ARG A 126 8.05 4.06 10.46
C ARG A 126 8.79 4.27 11.76
N LEU A 127 9.71 3.37 12.03
CA LEU A 127 10.69 3.49 13.09
C LEU A 127 11.85 2.58 12.75
N ASN A 128 12.89 3.11 12.14
CA ASN A 128 14.05 2.33 11.75
C ASN A 128 15.36 3.07 11.94
N VAL A 129 16.42 2.28 12.09
CA VAL A 129 17.81 2.72 12.08
C VAL A 129 18.43 2.27 10.78
N GLN A 130 19.03 3.20 10.05
CA GLN A 130 19.75 2.96 8.81
C GLN A 130 21.25 3.12 9.07
N ILE A 131 22.01 2.09 8.76
CA ILE A 131 23.48 2.08 8.83
C ILE A 131 23.98 1.93 7.41
N ARG A 132 24.62 2.98 6.89
CA ARG A 132 25.12 3.04 5.52
C ARG A 132 26.62 3.20 5.49
N THR A 133 27.27 2.32 4.76
CA THR A 133 28.70 2.40 4.43
C THR A 133 28.87 2.42 2.92
N ASP A 134 30.11 2.44 2.43
CA ASP A 134 30.38 2.35 0.99
C ASP A 134 30.05 0.95 0.43
N ASP A 135 30.08 -0.08 1.29
CA ASP A 135 29.92 -1.49 0.89
C ASP A 135 28.48 -2.01 1.08
N PHE A 136 27.72 -1.46 2.04
CA PHE A 136 26.35 -1.93 2.32
C PHE A 136 25.51 -0.87 3.03
N GLU A 137 24.18 -1.08 2.97
CA GLU A 137 23.20 -0.40 3.79
C GLU A 137 22.37 -1.45 4.57
N LEU A 138 22.31 -1.31 5.88
CA LEU A 138 21.49 -2.12 6.77
C LEU A 138 20.38 -1.27 7.38
N VAL A 139 19.12 -1.68 7.19
CA VAL A 139 17.95 -1.02 7.76
C VAL A 139 17.26 -1.95 8.73
N LEU A 140 17.12 -1.54 9.99
CA LEU A 140 16.53 -2.34 11.06
C LEU A 140 15.31 -1.63 11.64
N GLY A 141 14.19 -2.31 11.71
CA GLY A 141 12.94 -1.80 12.26
C GLY A 141 11.82 -1.65 11.23
N ARG A 142 10.78 -0.88 11.57
CA ARG A 142 9.62 -0.67 10.69
C ARG A 142 9.98 0.24 9.53
N GLN A 143 9.86 -0.27 8.32
CA GLN A 143 10.28 0.37 7.08
C GLN A 143 9.38 -0.01 5.90
N ALA A 144 9.28 0.85 4.88
CA ALA A 144 8.65 0.47 3.62
C ALA A 144 9.61 -0.32 2.74
N ILE A 145 9.12 -1.42 2.18
CA ILE A 145 9.85 -2.25 1.22
C ILE A 145 9.01 -2.39 -0.03
N THR A 146 9.62 -2.19 -1.21
CA THR A 146 8.97 -2.35 -2.50
C THR A 146 9.90 -3.09 -3.43
N TRP A 147 9.47 -4.24 -3.95
CA TRP A 147 10.23 -5.01 -4.93
C TRP A 147 9.61 -4.98 -6.33
N GLY A 148 8.30 -4.69 -6.40
CA GLY A 148 7.59 -4.52 -7.66
C GLY A 148 8.00 -3.26 -8.42
N VAL A 149 7.80 -3.28 -9.74
CA VAL A 149 8.06 -2.16 -10.66
C VAL A 149 6.79 -1.67 -11.37
N ASP A 150 5.70 -2.44 -11.34
CA ASP A 150 4.44 -2.11 -11.96
C ASP A 150 3.59 -1.18 -11.09
N TYR A 151 2.59 -0.54 -11.70
CA TYR A 151 1.87 0.58 -11.10
C TYR A 151 0.58 0.15 -10.38
N PHE A 152 -0.24 -0.71 -11.02
CA PHE A 152 -1.54 -1.12 -10.48
C PHE A 152 -1.47 -2.47 -9.77
N TRP A 153 -0.91 -3.49 -10.40
CA TRP A 153 -0.86 -4.86 -9.89
C TRP A 153 0.58 -5.42 -9.87
N PRO A 154 1.47 -4.86 -9.03
CA PRO A 154 2.84 -5.34 -8.93
C PRO A 154 2.87 -6.77 -8.38
N ALA A 155 3.17 -7.75 -9.24
CA ALA A 155 3.18 -9.17 -8.89
C ALA A 155 4.28 -9.55 -7.89
N LEU A 156 5.34 -8.73 -7.78
CA LEU A 156 6.49 -8.95 -6.88
C LEU A 156 6.44 -8.13 -5.60
N ASP A 157 5.46 -7.23 -5.44
CA ASP A 157 5.34 -6.45 -4.21
C ASP A 157 4.57 -7.23 -3.14
N LEU A 158 5.31 -7.97 -2.31
CA LEU A 158 4.77 -8.80 -1.22
C LEU A 158 4.80 -8.11 0.14
N PHE A 159 5.27 -6.84 0.20
CA PHE A 159 5.41 -6.04 1.41
C PHE A 159 4.40 -4.89 1.43
N ALA A 160 3.13 -5.18 1.73
CA ALA A 160 2.04 -4.21 1.80
C ALA A 160 1.86 -3.38 0.49
N PRO A 161 1.49 -4.00 -0.65
CA PRO A 161 1.23 -3.28 -1.89
C PRO A 161 0.03 -2.35 -1.75
N PHE A 162 0.00 -1.30 -2.58
CA PHE A 162 -1.18 -0.45 -2.68
C PHE A 162 -2.28 -1.16 -3.49
N ALA A 163 -3.53 -1.01 -3.04
CA ALA A 163 -4.67 -1.39 -3.86
C ALA A 163 -4.74 -0.50 -5.13
N PRO A 164 -5.11 -1.04 -6.31
CA PRO A 164 -5.09 -0.29 -7.58
C PRO A 164 -5.95 0.98 -7.58
N GLY A 165 -7.13 0.94 -6.95
CA GLY A 165 -8.07 2.06 -6.84
C GLY A 165 -7.81 3.02 -5.67
N ARG A 166 -6.70 2.86 -4.94
CA ARG A 166 -6.40 3.70 -3.77
C ARG A 166 -6.09 5.14 -4.19
N ILE A 167 -6.82 6.10 -3.59
CA ILE A 167 -6.68 7.54 -3.86
C ILE A 167 -5.42 8.10 -3.21
N ASP A 168 -5.15 7.72 -1.94
CA ASP A 168 -3.97 8.18 -1.22
C ASP A 168 -2.83 7.17 -1.31
N ARG A 169 -1.83 7.47 -2.14
CA ARG A 169 -0.62 6.64 -2.38
C ARG A 169 0.67 7.32 -1.91
N ASP A 170 0.58 8.38 -1.11
CA ASP A 170 1.75 9.18 -0.72
C ASP A 170 2.72 8.40 0.18
N TYR A 171 2.17 7.58 1.06
CA TYR A 171 2.98 6.82 2.01
C TYR A 171 2.62 5.34 1.97
N LYS A 172 3.58 4.53 1.56
CA LYS A 172 3.46 3.07 1.64
C LYS A 172 3.59 2.66 3.11
N PRO A 173 2.71 1.78 3.62
CA PRO A 173 2.80 1.28 4.98
C PRO A 173 4.13 0.59 5.28
N GLY A 174 4.60 0.70 6.53
CA GLY A 174 5.82 0.06 6.99
C GLY A 174 5.58 -1.39 7.44
N VAL A 175 6.61 -2.23 7.27
CA VAL A 175 6.67 -3.60 7.79
C VAL A 175 7.85 -3.75 8.75
N ASP A 176 7.72 -4.61 9.75
CA ASP A 176 8.77 -4.88 10.74
C ASP A 176 9.83 -5.80 10.13
N ALA A 177 11.02 -5.26 9.82
CA ALA A 177 12.02 -5.97 9.03
C ALA A 177 13.48 -5.63 9.40
N ALA A 178 14.37 -6.54 9.04
CA ALA A 178 15.79 -6.30 8.83
C ALA A 178 16.09 -6.42 7.33
N ARG A 179 16.65 -5.40 6.71
CA ARG A 179 16.97 -5.34 5.28
C ARG A 179 18.42 -4.98 5.08
N LEU A 180 19.13 -5.84 4.38
CA LEU A 180 20.50 -5.61 3.95
C LEU A 180 20.52 -5.32 2.45
N ILE A 181 21.13 -4.22 2.04
CA ILE A 181 21.32 -3.81 0.66
C ILE A 181 22.80 -3.76 0.37
N ILE A 182 23.25 -4.49 -0.64
CA ILE A 182 24.66 -4.55 -1.06
C ILE A 182 24.73 -3.98 -2.49
N PRO A 183 25.25 -2.76 -2.67
CA PRO A 183 25.48 -2.24 -4.01
C PRO A 183 26.56 -3.05 -4.72
N LEU A 184 26.30 -3.44 -5.96
CA LEU A 184 27.26 -4.20 -6.79
C LEU A 184 28.04 -3.29 -7.73
N ARG A 185 27.34 -2.41 -8.42
CA ARG A 185 27.84 -1.35 -9.31
C ARG A 185 26.72 -0.32 -9.51
N ALA A 186 26.97 0.73 -10.28
CA ALA A 186 25.95 1.75 -10.54
C ALA A 186 24.61 1.12 -10.92
N TYR A 187 23.57 1.43 -10.15
CA TYR A 187 22.16 0.99 -10.32
C TYR A 187 21.93 -0.54 -10.19
N SER A 188 22.92 -1.31 -9.70
CA SER A 188 22.79 -2.75 -9.46
C SER A 188 23.02 -3.07 -8.01
N GLU A 189 22.23 -3.97 -7.43
CA GLU A 189 22.24 -4.27 -5.99
C GLU A 189 21.72 -5.67 -5.69
N VAL A 190 22.10 -6.20 -4.54
CA VAL A 190 21.45 -7.34 -3.89
C VAL A 190 20.77 -6.85 -2.63
N GLN A 191 19.53 -7.27 -2.43
CA GLN A 191 18.79 -7.04 -1.19
C GLN A 191 18.48 -8.39 -0.53
N VAL A 192 18.66 -8.45 0.79
CA VAL A 192 18.20 -9.58 1.61
C VAL A 192 17.31 -9.04 2.69
N VAL A 193 16.13 -9.63 2.84
CA VAL A 193 15.11 -9.17 3.81
C VAL A 193 14.69 -10.33 4.68
N GLY A 194 14.65 -10.08 6.00
CA GLY A 194 13.93 -10.87 6.96
C GLY A 194 12.86 -10.00 7.61
N ALA A 195 11.58 -10.37 7.52
CA ALA A 195 10.46 -9.56 7.99
C ALA A 195 9.41 -10.39 8.73
N ILE A 196 8.61 -9.72 9.55
CA ILE A 196 7.38 -10.26 10.13
C ILE A 196 6.24 -9.37 9.61
N LEU A 197 5.39 -9.95 8.75
CA LEU A 197 4.37 -9.25 7.98
C LEU A 197 2.98 -9.27 8.64
N GLY A 198 2.90 -9.63 9.92
CA GLY A 198 1.65 -9.73 10.66
C GLY A 198 1.85 -10.10 12.12
N PRO A 199 0.79 -10.34 12.88
CA PRO A 199 0.87 -10.55 14.33
C PRO A 199 1.47 -11.91 14.74
N SER A 200 1.60 -12.86 13.81
CA SER A 200 2.10 -14.22 14.12
C SER A 200 3.52 -14.42 13.59
N THR A 201 4.48 -14.71 14.48
CA THR A 201 5.85 -15.05 14.08
C THR A 201 5.93 -16.35 13.29
N ASP A 202 4.95 -17.24 13.42
CA ASP A 202 4.96 -18.52 12.71
C ASP A 202 4.33 -18.42 11.31
N ARG A 203 3.21 -17.66 11.18
CA ARG A 203 2.47 -17.57 9.92
C ARG A 203 2.91 -16.41 9.04
N ASP A 204 3.38 -15.32 9.66
CA ASP A 204 3.55 -14.04 8.96
C ASP A 204 5.02 -13.67 8.72
N ARG A 205 5.95 -14.60 8.87
CA ARG A 205 7.37 -14.34 8.58
C ARG A 205 7.64 -14.37 7.08
N ALA A 206 8.59 -13.54 6.68
CA ALA A 206 9.12 -13.50 5.33
C ALA A 206 10.66 -13.51 5.40
N VAL A 207 11.27 -14.31 4.55
CA VAL A 207 12.72 -14.28 4.28
C VAL A 207 12.90 -14.39 2.79
N GLY A 208 13.54 -13.40 2.19
CA GLY A 208 13.75 -13.40 0.75
C GLY A 208 14.95 -12.57 0.33
N ALA A 209 15.32 -12.74 -0.91
CA ALA A 209 16.38 -11.98 -1.57
C ALA A 209 15.92 -11.49 -2.94
N LEU A 210 16.44 -10.34 -3.34
CA LEU A 210 16.25 -9.72 -4.65
C LEU A 210 17.63 -9.35 -5.18
N ILE A 211 17.93 -9.72 -6.43
CA ILE A 211 19.04 -9.15 -7.19
C ILE A 211 18.47 -8.27 -8.28
N ARG A 212 18.92 -7.02 -8.32
CA ARG A 212 18.64 -6.06 -9.38
C ARG A 212 19.90 -5.78 -10.17
N TRP A 213 19.77 -5.80 -11.49
CA TRP A 213 20.87 -5.55 -12.40
C TRP A 213 20.48 -4.52 -13.44
N ASN A 214 21.31 -3.50 -13.61
CA ASN A 214 21.13 -2.48 -14.63
C ASN A 214 22.10 -2.68 -15.80
N VAL A 215 21.56 -2.59 -17.01
CA VAL A 215 22.34 -2.53 -18.26
C VAL A 215 21.81 -1.38 -19.10
N LYS A 216 22.51 -0.25 -19.09
CA LYS A 216 22.11 0.97 -19.81
C LYS A 216 20.74 1.49 -19.35
N THR A 217 19.71 1.35 -20.19
CA THR A 217 18.33 1.80 -19.97
C THR A 217 17.40 0.67 -19.54
N ILE A 218 17.96 -0.50 -19.23
CA ILE A 218 17.20 -1.70 -18.87
C ILE A 218 17.59 -2.12 -17.45
N ASP A 219 16.61 -2.21 -16.57
CA ASP A 219 16.70 -2.87 -15.28
C ASP A 219 16.00 -4.21 -15.36
N PHE A 220 16.60 -5.24 -14.80
CA PHE A 220 15.97 -6.53 -14.61
C PHE A 220 16.38 -7.08 -13.25
N GLY A 221 15.55 -7.94 -12.72
CA GLY A 221 15.81 -8.54 -11.43
C GLY A 221 15.13 -9.87 -11.24
N PHE A 222 15.66 -10.60 -10.28
CA PHE A 222 15.14 -11.88 -9.84
C PHE A 222 15.00 -11.86 -8.33
N MET A 223 13.88 -12.38 -7.86
CA MET A 223 13.64 -12.51 -6.44
C MET A 223 13.22 -13.94 -6.09
N GLY A 224 13.46 -14.32 -4.83
CA GLY A 224 12.97 -15.58 -4.30
C GLY A 224 13.02 -15.61 -2.79
N GLY A 225 12.15 -16.41 -2.19
CA GLY A 225 12.08 -16.54 -0.75
C GLY A 225 10.86 -17.30 -0.25
N ASN A 226 10.70 -17.24 1.06
CA ASN A 226 9.50 -17.71 1.75
C ASN A 226 8.73 -16.52 2.32
N PHE A 227 7.44 -16.41 1.99
CA PHE A 227 6.54 -15.36 2.44
C PHE A 227 5.25 -16.00 2.94
N HIS A 228 4.88 -15.79 4.22
CA HIS A 228 3.68 -16.39 4.82
C HIS A 228 3.58 -17.93 4.63
N HIS A 229 4.71 -18.66 4.71
CA HIS A 229 4.86 -20.09 4.37
C HIS A 229 4.87 -20.44 2.88
N ASP A 230 4.61 -19.48 1.99
CA ASP A 230 4.67 -19.71 0.55
C ASP A 230 6.11 -19.67 0.05
N LYS A 231 6.45 -20.55 -0.88
CA LYS A 231 7.67 -20.41 -1.68
C LYS A 231 7.34 -19.53 -2.87
N VAL A 232 8.04 -18.42 -2.99
CA VAL A 232 7.84 -17.47 -4.08
C VAL A 232 9.14 -17.28 -4.84
N ALA A 233 9.04 -17.28 -6.18
CA ALA A 233 10.10 -16.87 -7.07
C ALA A 233 9.53 -15.93 -8.12
N GLY A 234 10.32 -14.96 -8.58
CA GLY A 234 9.85 -14.03 -9.59
C GLY A 234 10.96 -13.26 -10.28
N ALA A 235 10.58 -12.59 -11.35
CA ALA A 235 11.46 -11.76 -12.15
C ALA A 235 10.74 -10.51 -12.64
N PHE A 236 11.49 -9.43 -12.84
CA PHE A 236 10.98 -8.23 -13.47
C PHE A 236 11.95 -7.72 -14.55
N ILE A 237 11.38 -6.92 -15.44
CA ILE A 237 12.12 -6.10 -16.40
C ILE A 237 11.49 -4.69 -16.40
N SER A 238 12.34 -3.67 -16.44
CA SER A 238 11.94 -2.28 -16.66
C SER A 238 12.90 -1.65 -17.66
N ALA A 239 12.36 -1.05 -18.71
CA ALA A 239 13.17 -0.49 -19.79
C ALA A 239 12.59 0.85 -20.24
N ASN A 240 13.45 1.76 -20.69
CA ASN A 240 13.02 2.99 -21.35
C ASN A 240 13.56 3.01 -22.78
N ALA A 241 12.67 3.12 -23.76
CA ALA A 241 13.02 3.21 -25.17
C ALA A 241 12.19 4.32 -25.84
N ALA A 242 12.87 5.25 -26.51
CA ALA A 242 12.27 6.35 -27.24
C ALA A 242 11.23 7.17 -26.41
N GLY A 243 11.51 7.39 -25.14
CA GLY A 243 10.62 8.13 -24.23
C GLY A 243 9.38 7.37 -23.76
N THR A 244 9.36 6.05 -23.97
CA THR A 244 8.32 5.15 -23.50
C THR A 244 8.95 4.18 -22.49
N GLY A 245 8.36 4.12 -21.30
CA GLY A 245 8.68 3.14 -20.27
C GLY A 245 7.92 1.84 -20.54
N PHE A 246 8.60 0.70 -20.38
CA PHE A 246 8.03 -0.63 -20.44
C PHE A 246 8.38 -1.35 -19.14
N ARG A 247 7.41 -2.01 -18.54
CA ARG A 247 7.58 -2.77 -17.30
C ARG A 247 6.91 -4.12 -17.44
N GLY A 248 7.45 -5.11 -16.76
CA GLY A 248 6.82 -6.42 -16.70
C GLY A 248 7.32 -7.19 -15.49
N GLU A 249 6.41 -7.90 -14.87
CA GLU A 249 6.65 -8.75 -13.73
C GLU A 249 6.06 -10.13 -13.95
N LEU A 250 6.71 -11.13 -13.38
CA LEU A 250 6.20 -12.49 -13.31
C LEU A 250 6.58 -13.10 -11.97
N SER A 251 5.60 -13.68 -11.27
CA SER A 251 5.83 -14.43 -10.04
C SER A 251 5.21 -15.82 -10.12
N TRP A 252 5.91 -16.78 -9.53
CA TRP A 252 5.45 -18.12 -9.24
C TRP A 252 5.34 -18.30 -7.74
N THR A 253 4.23 -18.85 -7.29
CA THR A 253 3.97 -19.11 -5.88
C THR A 253 3.56 -20.57 -5.68
N GLN A 254 4.24 -21.26 -4.76
CA GLN A 254 3.80 -22.52 -4.19
C GLN A 254 3.27 -22.25 -2.80
N SER A 255 1.95 -22.37 -2.63
CA SER A 255 1.28 -22.11 -1.36
C SER A 255 1.65 -23.13 -0.30
N GLY A 256 1.94 -22.64 0.89
CA GLY A 256 2.03 -23.42 2.11
C GLY A 256 0.70 -23.51 2.87
N ASP A 257 -0.36 -22.83 2.42
CA ASP A 257 -1.67 -22.85 3.05
C ASP A 257 -2.46 -24.09 2.60
N PRO A 258 -2.90 -24.95 3.54
CA PRO A 258 -3.72 -26.09 3.21
C PRO A 258 -5.07 -25.74 2.56
N GLN A 259 -5.63 -24.56 2.83
CA GLN A 259 -6.89 -24.12 2.24
C GLN A 259 -6.76 -23.88 0.73
N ASP A 260 -5.62 -23.31 0.30
CA ASP A 260 -5.35 -23.10 -1.13
C ASP A 260 -5.27 -24.43 -1.90
N GLN A 261 -4.78 -25.49 -1.26
CA GLN A 261 -4.71 -26.81 -1.85
C GLN A 261 -6.11 -27.45 -2.03
N LEU A 262 -7.04 -27.19 -1.10
CA LEU A 262 -8.42 -27.68 -1.16
C LEU A 262 -9.23 -27.07 -2.30
N ILE A 263 -8.87 -25.85 -2.72
CA ILE A 263 -9.53 -25.13 -3.82
C ILE A 263 -8.72 -25.16 -5.13
N ASP A 264 -7.75 -26.10 -5.24
CA ASP A 264 -6.87 -26.27 -6.42
C ASP A 264 -6.03 -24.99 -6.75
N ARG A 265 -5.57 -24.29 -5.71
CA ARG A 265 -4.73 -23.10 -5.82
C ARG A 265 -3.40 -23.24 -5.07
N GLY A 266 -2.94 -24.47 -4.91
CA GLY A 266 -1.68 -24.78 -4.24
C GLY A 266 -0.43 -24.28 -5.00
N VAL A 267 -0.55 -24.08 -6.32
CA VAL A 267 0.49 -23.45 -7.15
C VAL A 267 -0.19 -22.49 -8.11
N PHE A 268 0.33 -21.29 -8.24
CA PHE A 268 -0.22 -20.29 -9.14
C PHE A 268 0.82 -19.28 -9.63
N TRP A 269 0.53 -18.66 -10.74
CA TRP A 269 1.33 -17.60 -11.35
C TRP A 269 0.59 -16.27 -11.31
N ARG A 270 1.37 -15.19 -11.21
CA ARG A 270 0.87 -13.83 -11.40
C ARG A 270 1.84 -13.11 -12.34
N GLY A 271 1.31 -12.28 -13.21
CA GLY A 271 2.12 -11.48 -14.10
C GLY A 271 1.45 -10.16 -14.41
N SER A 272 2.24 -9.16 -14.73
CA SER A 272 1.80 -7.84 -15.16
C SER A 272 2.71 -7.30 -16.26
N PHE A 273 2.14 -6.45 -17.11
CA PHE A 273 2.85 -5.73 -18.14
C PHE A 273 2.32 -4.31 -18.23
N GLY A 274 3.21 -3.33 -18.09
CA GLY A 274 2.90 -1.92 -18.10
C GLY A 274 3.66 -1.13 -19.17
N VAL A 275 3.01 -0.10 -19.68
CA VAL A 275 3.59 0.89 -20.58
C VAL A 275 3.26 2.27 -20.06
N ASP A 276 4.25 3.15 -19.95
CA ASP A 276 4.05 4.54 -19.60
C ASP A 276 4.73 5.49 -20.59
N ARG A 277 4.07 6.60 -20.87
CA ARG A 277 4.60 7.61 -21.77
C ARG A 277 4.16 9.02 -21.41
N GLN A 278 5.12 9.95 -21.47
CA GLN A 278 4.83 11.37 -21.51
C GLN A 278 4.47 11.73 -22.96
N LEU A 279 3.17 11.91 -23.23
CA LEU A 279 2.67 12.21 -24.59
C LEU A 279 2.97 13.64 -25.00
N THR A 280 2.84 14.58 -24.06
CA THR A 280 3.22 15.99 -24.19
C THR A 280 3.83 16.48 -22.87
N PRO A 281 4.44 17.66 -22.77
CA PRO A 281 4.92 18.19 -21.50
C PRO A 281 3.84 18.29 -20.40
N SER A 282 2.56 18.24 -20.77
CA SER A 282 1.43 18.34 -19.84
C SER A 282 0.55 17.09 -19.75
N VAL A 283 0.80 16.06 -20.59
CA VAL A 283 -0.04 14.84 -20.62
C VAL A 283 0.81 13.60 -20.44
N SER A 284 0.53 12.83 -19.42
CA SER A 284 1.14 11.50 -19.20
C SER A 284 0.07 10.41 -19.20
N LEU A 285 0.46 9.25 -19.68
CA LEU A 285 -0.37 8.05 -19.79
C LEU A 285 0.37 6.85 -19.21
N ILE A 286 -0.35 6.04 -18.44
CA ILE A 286 0.09 4.72 -17.96
C ILE A 286 -0.99 3.73 -18.34
N PHE A 287 -0.61 2.64 -19.00
CA PHE A 287 -1.46 1.49 -19.25
C PHE A 287 -0.79 0.25 -18.68
N GLU A 288 -1.57 -0.59 -18.03
CA GLU A 288 -1.10 -1.86 -17.46
C GLU A 288 -2.14 -2.93 -17.63
N THR A 289 -1.71 -4.15 -17.88
CA THR A 289 -2.53 -5.34 -17.84
C THR A 289 -1.91 -6.36 -16.90
N ALA A 290 -2.75 -7.10 -16.17
CA ALA A 290 -2.33 -8.09 -15.20
C ALA A 290 -3.11 -9.39 -15.36
N TRP A 291 -2.42 -10.47 -15.04
CA TRP A 291 -2.97 -11.80 -14.96
C TRP A 291 -2.65 -12.42 -13.60
N ASN A 292 -3.65 -12.96 -12.94
CA ASN A 292 -3.55 -13.58 -11.63
C ASN A 292 -4.30 -14.91 -11.62
N GLU A 293 -3.57 -16.02 -11.67
CA GLU A 293 -4.15 -17.34 -11.70
C GLU A 293 -4.90 -17.70 -10.40
N TYR A 294 -4.54 -17.06 -9.28
CA TYR A 294 -5.27 -17.22 -8.02
C TYR A 294 -6.66 -16.60 -8.05
N GLY A 295 -6.93 -15.63 -8.91
CA GLY A 295 -8.24 -15.04 -9.13
C GLY A 295 -9.28 -16.05 -9.61
N ALA A 296 -10.55 -15.70 -9.55
CA ALA A 296 -11.65 -16.54 -10.03
C ALA A 296 -12.05 -16.15 -11.46
N ALA A 297 -12.15 -17.14 -12.35
CA ALA A 297 -12.65 -16.94 -13.71
C ALA A 297 -14.18 -16.83 -13.78
N ASN A 298 -14.87 -17.18 -12.68
CA ASN A 298 -16.32 -17.08 -12.59
C ASN A 298 -16.69 -16.23 -11.38
N PRO A 299 -17.49 -15.17 -11.53
CA PRO A 299 -17.89 -14.30 -10.42
C PRO A 299 -18.61 -15.04 -9.27
N ARG A 300 -19.21 -16.18 -9.52
CA ARG A 300 -19.82 -17.01 -8.45
C ARG A 300 -18.82 -17.51 -7.42
N ASP A 301 -17.54 -17.60 -7.81
CA ASP A 301 -16.46 -18.07 -6.95
C ASP A 301 -15.79 -16.92 -6.17
N TYR A 302 -16.16 -15.66 -6.39
CA TYR A 302 -15.63 -14.49 -5.70
C TYR A 302 -15.81 -14.56 -4.19
N VAL A 303 -16.91 -15.15 -3.73
CA VAL A 303 -17.17 -15.35 -2.29
C VAL A 303 -16.07 -16.17 -1.61
N LEU A 304 -15.43 -17.09 -2.30
CA LEU A 304 -14.33 -17.90 -1.77
C LEU A 304 -13.07 -17.06 -1.59
N LEU A 305 -12.85 -16.07 -2.45
CA LEU A 305 -11.70 -15.17 -2.38
C LEU A 305 -11.84 -14.13 -1.27
N LEU A 306 -13.07 -13.66 -0.99
CA LEU A 306 -13.32 -12.68 0.08
C LEU A 306 -12.92 -13.18 1.46
N THR A 307 -12.88 -14.47 1.67
CA THR A 307 -12.44 -15.11 2.93
C THR A 307 -10.96 -15.48 2.92
N SER A 308 -10.26 -15.28 1.81
CA SER A 308 -8.83 -15.61 1.69
C SER A 308 -7.98 -14.63 2.49
N ASP A 309 -7.05 -15.16 3.28
CA ASP A 309 -6.05 -14.36 3.97
C ASP A 309 -5.18 -13.52 2.99
N ARG A 310 -5.01 -13.96 1.73
CA ARG A 310 -4.24 -13.25 0.71
C ARG A 310 -4.90 -11.94 0.30
N LEU A 311 -6.23 -11.92 0.17
CA LEU A 311 -6.99 -10.70 -0.08
C LEU A 311 -6.94 -9.77 1.15
N LEU A 312 -7.17 -10.34 2.34
CA LEU A 312 -7.19 -9.56 3.59
C LEU A 312 -5.84 -8.91 3.94
N ARG A 313 -4.72 -9.50 3.53
CA ARG A 313 -3.36 -8.93 3.70
C ARG A 313 -2.90 -8.08 2.52
N GLY A 314 -3.75 -7.91 1.49
CA GLY A 314 -3.46 -7.08 0.32
C GLY A 314 -2.43 -7.69 -0.65
N GLU A 315 -2.09 -8.96 -0.52
CA GLU A 315 -1.21 -9.65 -1.47
C GLU A 315 -1.85 -9.76 -2.86
N ILE A 316 -3.18 -9.95 -2.87
CA ILE A 316 -4.01 -10.01 -4.06
C ILE A 316 -4.95 -8.82 -4.04
N ASN A 317 -4.95 -8.06 -5.12
CA ASN A 317 -5.73 -6.84 -5.30
C ASN A 317 -6.64 -6.97 -6.51
N GLY A 318 -7.58 -7.92 -6.47
CA GLY A 318 -8.58 -8.18 -7.50
C GLY A 318 -9.23 -9.54 -7.29
N LEU A 319 -10.47 -9.68 -7.71
CA LEU A 319 -11.25 -10.92 -7.60
C LEU A 319 -11.15 -11.77 -8.86
N GLY A 320 -11.09 -11.13 -10.03
CA GLY A 320 -10.90 -11.79 -11.31
C GLY A 320 -9.47 -12.25 -11.57
N ARG A 321 -9.27 -12.84 -12.74
CA ARG A 321 -7.95 -13.29 -13.23
C ARG A 321 -7.28 -12.27 -14.13
N TYR A 322 -8.04 -11.53 -14.93
CA TYR A 322 -7.54 -10.63 -15.95
C TYR A 322 -7.99 -9.21 -15.70
N HIS A 323 -7.02 -8.33 -15.47
CA HIS A 323 -7.29 -6.93 -15.19
C HIS A 323 -6.54 -6.02 -16.18
N SER A 324 -7.09 -4.85 -16.42
CA SER A 324 -6.38 -3.77 -17.09
C SER A 324 -6.62 -2.44 -16.40
N GLY A 325 -5.59 -1.60 -16.36
CA GLY A 325 -5.62 -0.28 -15.76
C GLY A 325 -5.11 0.78 -16.73
N LEU A 326 -5.79 1.91 -16.77
CA LEU A 326 -5.40 3.09 -17.54
C LEU A 326 -5.37 4.30 -16.61
N SER A 327 -4.24 4.99 -16.52
CA SER A 327 -4.13 6.28 -15.84
C SER A 327 -3.72 7.37 -16.82
N LEU A 328 -4.48 8.43 -16.86
CA LEU A 328 -4.21 9.64 -17.61
C LEU A 328 -4.04 10.79 -16.62
N ASN A 329 -2.96 11.55 -16.74
CA ASN A 329 -2.80 12.82 -16.04
C ASN A 329 -2.61 13.94 -17.07
N TRP A 330 -3.43 15.00 -16.98
CA TRP A 330 -3.38 16.14 -17.86
C TRP A 330 -3.34 17.46 -17.09
N ARG A 331 -2.17 18.09 -17.05
CA ARG A 331 -1.98 19.43 -16.49
C ARG A 331 -2.37 20.48 -17.54
N PHE A 332 -3.64 20.86 -17.54
CA PHE A 332 -4.18 21.84 -18.51
C PHE A 332 -3.97 23.30 -18.09
N HIS A 333 -3.61 23.52 -16.82
CA HIS A 333 -3.27 24.82 -16.27
C HIS A 333 -2.14 24.66 -15.22
N PRO A 334 -1.28 25.68 -14.97
CA PRO A 334 -0.22 25.56 -13.94
C PRO A 334 -0.70 25.14 -12.55
N LEU A 335 -1.92 25.52 -12.15
CA LEU A 335 -2.54 25.20 -10.87
C LEU A 335 -3.58 24.08 -10.94
N TRP A 336 -3.91 23.58 -12.13
CA TRP A 336 -4.96 22.58 -12.29
C TRP A 336 -4.52 21.42 -13.16
N SER A 337 -4.80 20.23 -12.68
CA SER A 337 -4.69 19.01 -13.48
C SER A 337 -5.97 18.19 -13.42
N PHE A 338 -6.23 17.46 -14.49
CA PHE A 338 -7.21 16.40 -14.55
C PHE A 338 -6.46 15.07 -14.45
N SER A 339 -6.90 14.21 -13.55
CA SER A 339 -6.40 12.84 -13.41
C SER A 339 -7.56 11.89 -13.63
N ASN A 340 -7.32 10.83 -14.35
CA ASN A 340 -8.28 9.76 -14.58
C ASN A 340 -7.61 8.42 -14.34
N THR A 341 -8.26 7.55 -13.57
CA THR A 341 -7.89 6.14 -13.45
C THR A 341 -9.09 5.29 -13.83
N THR A 342 -8.90 4.35 -14.74
CA THR A 342 -9.91 3.37 -15.15
C THR A 342 -9.35 1.99 -14.93
N LEU A 343 -10.03 1.16 -14.16
CA LEU A 343 -9.69 -0.24 -13.90
C LEU A 343 -10.79 -1.12 -14.48
N VAL A 344 -10.41 -2.23 -15.10
CA VAL A 344 -11.32 -3.17 -15.74
C VAL A 344 -10.99 -4.57 -15.24
N ASP A 345 -12.00 -5.28 -14.77
CA ASP A 345 -11.98 -6.75 -14.62
C ASP A 345 -12.62 -7.38 -15.86
N TRP A 346 -11.87 -8.20 -16.58
CA TRP A 346 -12.32 -8.82 -17.83
C TRP A 346 -13.13 -10.09 -17.61
N ASP A 347 -13.01 -10.75 -16.46
CA ASP A 347 -13.74 -11.99 -16.16
C ASP A 347 -15.22 -11.72 -15.90
N ASP A 348 -15.55 -10.56 -15.31
CA ASP A 348 -16.93 -10.15 -15.03
C ASP A 348 -17.37 -8.89 -15.80
N GLN A 349 -16.48 -8.32 -16.61
CA GLN A 349 -16.70 -7.12 -17.43
C GLN A 349 -17.08 -5.88 -16.62
N SER A 350 -16.64 -5.79 -15.37
CA SER A 350 -16.85 -4.62 -14.53
C SER A 350 -15.75 -3.58 -14.68
N VAL A 351 -16.10 -2.35 -14.40
CA VAL A 351 -15.21 -1.18 -14.56
C VAL A 351 -15.30 -0.29 -13.34
N LEU A 352 -14.14 0.15 -12.82
CA LEU A 352 -14.05 1.24 -11.87
C LEU A 352 -13.44 2.47 -12.55
N TRP A 353 -14.21 3.55 -12.62
CA TRP A 353 -13.79 4.80 -13.23
C TRP A 353 -13.62 5.89 -12.16
N ILE A 354 -12.40 6.47 -12.09
CA ILE A 354 -12.02 7.44 -11.06
C ILE A 354 -11.52 8.74 -11.74
N PRO A 355 -12.41 9.61 -12.25
CA PRO A 355 -12.04 10.94 -12.71
C PRO A 355 -11.84 11.89 -11.53
N SER A 356 -10.83 12.75 -11.59
CA SER A 356 -10.59 13.75 -10.56
C SER A 356 -9.92 15.01 -11.10
N PHE A 357 -10.17 16.14 -10.43
CA PHE A 357 -9.50 17.41 -10.64
C PHE A 357 -8.64 17.71 -9.43
N VAL A 358 -7.39 18.05 -9.68
CA VAL A 358 -6.42 18.44 -8.65
C VAL A 358 -6.14 19.92 -8.81
N TRP A 359 -6.29 20.66 -7.72
CA TRP A 359 -6.03 22.09 -7.63
C TRP A 359 -4.88 22.36 -6.66
N SER A 360 -3.75 22.86 -7.17
CA SER A 360 -2.65 23.37 -6.32
C SER A 360 -3.07 24.69 -5.70
N THR A 361 -3.41 24.66 -4.41
CA THR A 361 -3.86 25.82 -3.64
C THR A 361 -2.70 26.66 -3.10
N GLY A 362 -1.50 26.11 -3.09
CA GLY A 362 -0.27 26.76 -2.67
C GLY A 362 0.96 25.91 -3.03
N ASN A 363 2.13 26.35 -2.61
CA ASN A 363 3.38 25.62 -2.90
C ASN A 363 3.40 24.22 -2.25
N ASN A 364 2.74 24.08 -1.12
CA ASN A 364 2.77 22.87 -0.29
C ASN A 364 1.37 22.31 -0.04
N SER A 365 0.37 22.73 -0.80
CA SER A 365 -1.01 22.31 -0.58
C SER A 365 -1.76 22.06 -1.88
N GLU A 366 -2.61 21.05 -1.83
CA GLU A 366 -3.49 20.68 -2.94
C GLU A 366 -4.87 20.26 -2.44
N MET A 367 -5.86 20.48 -3.29
CA MET A 367 -7.21 19.94 -3.15
C MET A 367 -7.53 19.05 -4.35
N THR A 368 -8.16 17.93 -4.09
CA THR A 368 -8.63 17.01 -5.12
C THR A 368 -10.14 16.84 -5.00
N PHE A 369 -10.84 16.88 -6.11
CA PHE A 369 -12.26 16.61 -6.20
C PHE A 369 -12.49 15.56 -7.27
N GLY A 370 -13.23 14.52 -6.96
CA GLY A 370 -13.43 13.44 -7.91
C GLY A 370 -14.58 12.52 -7.54
N SER A 371 -14.69 11.46 -8.30
CA SER A 371 -15.65 10.39 -8.07
C SER A 371 -15.02 9.01 -8.28
N GLN A 372 -15.56 8.02 -7.60
CA GLN A 372 -15.33 6.60 -7.87
C GLN A 372 -16.65 6.04 -8.37
N LEU A 373 -16.68 5.58 -9.61
CA LEU A 373 -17.88 5.12 -10.29
C LEU A 373 -17.66 3.65 -10.68
N GLY A 374 -18.28 2.75 -9.91
CA GLY A 374 -18.27 1.32 -10.18
C GLY A 374 -19.39 0.96 -11.17
N PHE A 375 -19.02 0.22 -12.20
CA PHE A 375 -19.96 -0.33 -13.20
C PHE A 375 -19.77 -1.83 -13.26
N GLY A 376 -20.86 -2.57 -13.14
CA GLY A 376 -20.85 -4.03 -13.15
C GLY A 376 -22.17 -4.58 -12.65
N GLN A 377 -22.23 -5.88 -12.45
CA GLN A 377 -23.39 -6.52 -11.88
C GLN A 377 -23.45 -6.23 -10.38
N GLU A 378 -24.59 -5.71 -9.92
CA GLU A 378 -24.82 -5.45 -8.49
C GLU A 378 -24.72 -6.72 -7.64
N PRO A 379 -24.37 -6.60 -6.35
CA PRO A 379 -24.37 -7.73 -5.43
C PRO A 379 -25.76 -8.38 -5.35
N SER A 380 -25.78 -9.68 -5.08
CA SER A 380 -27.04 -10.37 -4.81
C SER A 380 -27.73 -9.78 -3.57
N PRO A 381 -29.05 -9.97 -3.38
CA PRO A 381 -29.79 -9.48 -2.20
C PRO A 381 -29.23 -9.97 -0.85
N VAL A 382 -28.44 -11.05 -0.87
CA VAL A 382 -27.76 -11.59 0.33
C VAL A 382 -26.31 -11.12 0.46
N GLY A 383 -25.89 -10.13 -0.36
CA GLY A 383 -24.56 -9.52 -0.28
C GLY A 383 -23.44 -10.33 -0.95
N ILE A 384 -23.75 -11.29 -1.83
CA ILE A 384 -22.71 -12.00 -2.59
C ILE A 384 -22.31 -11.15 -3.79
N PRO A 385 -21.02 -10.82 -3.97
CA PRO A 385 -20.55 -10.06 -5.13
C PRO A 385 -20.76 -10.87 -6.42
N LEU A 386 -21.32 -10.22 -7.44
CA LEU A 386 -21.53 -10.78 -8.77
C LEU A 386 -20.61 -10.14 -9.81
N SER A 387 -19.91 -9.09 -9.44
CA SER A 387 -18.80 -8.49 -10.17
C SER A 387 -17.87 -7.78 -9.17
N GLU A 388 -16.63 -7.51 -9.55
CA GLU A 388 -15.64 -6.85 -8.69
C GLU A 388 -16.04 -5.39 -8.42
N TYR A 389 -16.24 -4.60 -9.47
CA TYR A 389 -16.49 -3.18 -9.32
C TYR A 389 -17.97 -2.79 -9.20
N GLY A 390 -18.90 -3.67 -9.53
CA GLY A 390 -20.32 -3.48 -9.27
C GLY A 390 -20.69 -3.54 -7.78
N THR A 391 -19.79 -4.02 -6.92
CA THR A 391 -19.96 -3.95 -5.47
C THR A 391 -19.62 -2.58 -4.89
N SER A 392 -18.91 -1.75 -5.66
CA SER A 392 -18.45 -0.43 -5.22
C SER A 392 -19.56 0.60 -5.47
N PRO A 393 -20.12 1.25 -4.43
CA PRO A 393 -21.12 2.28 -4.62
C PRO A 393 -20.52 3.47 -5.36
N MET A 394 -21.31 4.13 -6.20
CA MET A 394 -20.94 5.40 -6.81
C MET A 394 -20.68 6.42 -5.71
N THR A 395 -19.45 6.95 -5.66
CA THR A 395 -18.99 7.79 -4.56
C THR A 395 -18.37 9.08 -5.09
N LEU A 396 -18.76 10.22 -4.51
CA LEU A 396 -18.03 11.47 -4.68
C LEU A 396 -16.97 11.59 -3.59
N PHE A 397 -15.83 12.19 -3.90
CA PHE A 397 -14.82 12.47 -2.90
C PHE A 397 -14.18 13.85 -3.06
N ALA A 398 -13.76 14.38 -1.92
CA ALA A 398 -12.88 15.53 -1.84
C ALA A 398 -11.69 15.19 -0.94
N ALA A 399 -10.51 15.63 -1.33
CA ALA A 399 -9.31 15.47 -0.52
C ALA A 399 -8.57 16.82 -0.40
N PHE A 400 -7.95 17.02 0.75
CA PHE A 400 -7.05 18.13 1.03
C PHE A 400 -5.74 17.57 1.54
N LYS A 401 -4.62 18.06 1.01
CA LYS A 401 -3.29 17.69 1.44
C LYS A 401 -2.44 18.94 1.67
N PHE A 402 -1.73 18.94 2.79
CA PHE A 402 -0.78 19.99 3.15
C PHE A 402 0.50 19.37 3.68
N TYR A 403 1.64 19.86 3.23
CA TYR A 403 2.98 19.38 3.60
C TYR A 403 3.81 20.52 4.18
N MET A 404 4.59 20.21 5.23
CA MET A 404 5.50 21.16 5.90
C MET A 404 6.93 20.64 5.87
#